data_7ce2737aab1873890590cebc8cba3fe7
#
_entry.id   7ce2737aab1873890590cebc8cba3fe7
#
_cell.length_a   1.000
_cell.length_b   1.000
_cell.length_c   1.000
_cell.angle_alpha   90.00
_cell.angle_beta   90.00
_cell.angle_gamma   90.00
#
_symmetry.space_group_name_H-M   'P 1'
#
loop_
_entity.id
_entity.type
_entity.pdbx_description
1 polymer ?
#
loop_
_entity_poly.entity_id
_entity_poly.type
_entity_poly.pdbx_seq_one_letter_code
_entity_poly.pdbx_strand_id
1 'polypeptide(L)'
;MVPDSLVQLTTRWVAAGRPPQTSIPWNPDSWKARLPEYSALIDSLPMPISRKDVEKWTRQANAGEHDAVQAFVVSMVWGYGTTGYGPWRTQRVLTKNPEVFPRLARAADIERRSGDLAAYSYMALEGRLKFLGPAFGTKFLHFVSERAPSKQPLILDAVVSRALMEFAGLSVASTAWSDQTYLSYVNVVRAWSDDLKVDPPDLERILFASQQPAERAEPWVYKGVPLKTSPETRGPTENNGEQ
;
A
#
# COMPACT_ATOMS: atom_id res chain seq x y z
N MET A 1 -0.26 -24.71 -3.44
CA MET A 1 -1.71 -24.91 -3.17
C MET A 1 -2.23 -23.65 -2.49
N VAL A 2 -3.36 -23.12 -2.93
CA VAL A 2 -4.02 -21.96 -2.29
C VAL A 2 -4.75 -22.41 -1.04
N PRO A 3 -4.61 -21.73 0.11
CA PRO A 3 -5.37 -22.06 1.32
C PRO A 3 -6.88 -21.84 1.13
N ASP A 4 -7.71 -22.73 1.68
CA ASP A 4 -9.19 -22.67 1.56
C ASP A 4 -9.77 -21.35 2.06
N SER A 5 -9.23 -20.80 3.14
CA SER A 5 -9.64 -19.49 3.67
C SER A 5 -9.38 -18.35 2.70
N LEU A 6 -8.28 -18.39 1.94
CA LEU A 6 -7.99 -17.41 0.91
C LEU A 6 -8.89 -17.57 -0.33
N VAL A 7 -9.22 -18.83 -0.69
CA VAL A 7 -10.22 -19.13 -1.73
C VAL A 7 -11.56 -18.50 -1.37
N GLN A 8 -12.02 -18.70 -0.13
CA GLN A 8 -13.29 -18.13 0.36
C GLN A 8 -13.28 -16.60 0.38
N LEU A 9 -12.18 -15.97 0.82
CA LEU A 9 -12.02 -14.50 0.79
C LEU A 9 -12.11 -13.96 -0.63
N THR A 10 -11.37 -14.58 -1.56
CA THR A 10 -11.37 -14.18 -2.97
C THR A 10 -12.76 -14.35 -3.60
N THR A 11 -13.44 -15.47 -3.31
CA THR A 11 -14.80 -15.70 -3.78
C THR A 11 -15.77 -14.62 -3.29
N ARG A 12 -15.66 -14.22 -2.01
CA ARG A 12 -16.48 -13.13 -1.46
C ARG A 12 -16.19 -11.79 -2.13
N TRP A 13 -14.93 -11.47 -2.36
CA TRP A 13 -14.53 -10.24 -3.05
C TRP A 13 -15.08 -10.20 -4.49
N VAL A 14 -14.99 -11.32 -5.24
CA VAL A 14 -15.57 -11.44 -6.58
C VAL A 14 -17.09 -11.28 -6.54
N ALA A 15 -17.78 -11.97 -5.61
CA ALA A 15 -19.23 -11.89 -5.45
C ALA A 15 -19.72 -10.48 -5.05
N ALA A 16 -18.87 -9.71 -4.37
CA ALA A 16 -19.14 -8.30 -4.06
C ALA A 16 -18.93 -7.34 -5.25
N GLY A 17 -18.58 -7.84 -6.43
CA GLY A 17 -18.33 -7.03 -7.63
C GLY A 17 -16.91 -6.48 -7.72
N ARG A 18 -15.94 -7.13 -7.08
CA ARG A 18 -14.52 -6.72 -7.08
C ARG A 18 -14.33 -5.27 -6.61
N PRO A 19 -14.82 -4.89 -5.41
CA PRO A 19 -14.76 -3.50 -4.96
C PRO A 19 -13.31 -3.03 -4.86
N PRO A 20 -13.03 -1.76 -5.22
CA PRO A 20 -11.72 -1.17 -5.00
C PRO A 20 -11.45 -1.01 -3.50
N GLN A 21 -10.20 -0.84 -3.14
CA GLN A 21 -9.82 -0.44 -1.78
C GLN A 21 -10.44 0.91 -1.43
N THR A 22 -10.97 1.04 -0.21
CA THR A 22 -11.50 2.30 0.30
C THR A 22 -10.45 3.41 0.21
N SER A 23 -10.88 4.60 -0.24
CA SER A 23 -10.02 5.78 -0.32
C SER A 23 -9.50 6.18 1.06
N ILE A 24 -8.27 6.64 1.11
CA ILE A 24 -7.54 6.90 2.35
C ILE A 24 -7.63 8.39 2.69
N PRO A 25 -8.18 8.77 3.87
CA PRO A 25 -8.11 10.14 4.34
C PRO A 25 -6.67 10.54 4.68
N TRP A 26 -6.34 11.81 4.48
CA TRP A 26 -5.02 12.38 4.78
C TRP A 26 -5.16 13.87 5.11
N ASN A 27 -4.09 14.52 5.58
CA ASN A 27 -4.14 15.93 5.98
C ASN A 27 -3.19 16.78 5.11
N PRO A 28 -3.72 17.57 4.14
CA PRO A 28 -2.91 18.40 3.24
C PRO A 28 -2.02 19.40 3.97
N ASP A 29 -2.51 20.02 5.04
CA ASP A 29 -1.76 21.08 5.73
C ASP A 29 -0.51 20.55 6.41
N SER A 30 -0.57 19.34 6.98
CA SER A 30 0.61 18.70 7.57
C SER A 30 1.67 18.36 6.53
N TRP A 31 1.26 18.02 5.31
CA TRP A 31 2.15 17.78 4.19
C TRP A 31 2.76 19.06 3.63
N LYS A 32 1.95 20.11 3.41
CA LYS A 32 2.45 21.42 2.96
C LYS A 32 3.41 22.06 3.95
N ALA A 33 3.14 21.94 5.25
CA ALA A 33 4.04 22.45 6.28
C ALA A 33 5.43 21.79 6.27
N ARG A 34 5.53 20.55 5.78
CA ARG A 34 6.82 19.81 5.70
C ARG A 34 7.46 19.83 4.32
N LEU A 35 6.68 19.99 3.29
CA LEU A 35 7.09 19.95 1.89
C LEU A 35 6.51 21.16 1.14
N PRO A 36 6.85 22.40 1.53
CA PRO A 36 6.29 23.62 0.94
C PRO A 36 6.57 23.73 -0.56
N GLU A 37 7.69 23.17 -1.03
CA GLU A 37 8.06 23.09 -2.45
C GLU A 37 7.11 22.25 -3.31
N TYR A 38 6.33 21.36 -2.66
CA TYR A 38 5.32 20.52 -3.31
C TYR A 38 3.88 20.98 -3.03
N SER A 39 3.67 22.19 -2.50
CA SER A 39 2.33 22.68 -2.13
C SER A 39 1.33 22.62 -3.29
N ALA A 40 1.71 23.04 -4.48
CA ALA A 40 0.85 22.99 -5.67
C ALA A 40 0.46 21.55 -6.04
N LEU A 41 1.38 20.61 -5.95
CA LEU A 41 1.11 19.18 -6.13
C LEU A 41 0.12 18.69 -5.07
N ILE A 42 0.38 18.99 -3.80
CA ILE A 42 -0.45 18.56 -2.66
C ILE A 42 -1.88 19.10 -2.79
N ASP A 43 -2.04 20.37 -3.17
CA ASP A 43 -3.35 21.02 -3.36
C ASP A 43 -4.14 20.41 -4.54
N SER A 44 -3.46 19.78 -5.51
CA SER A 44 -4.09 19.12 -6.66
C SER A 44 -4.61 17.70 -6.37
N LEU A 45 -4.22 17.11 -5.23
CA LEU A 45 -4.60 15.73 -4.89
C LEU A 45 -6.00 15.67 -4.25
N PRO A 46 -6.79 14.65 -4.56
CA PRO A 46 -8.10 14.49 -3.94
C PRO A 46 -7.97 14.10 -2.47
N MET A 47 -8.98 14.49 -1.68
CA MET A 47 -9.12 14.11 -0.27
C MET A 47 -10.54 13.60 -0.01
N PRO A 48 -10.73 12.29 0.29
CA PRO A 48 -9.71 11.24 0.43
C PRO A 48 -9.08 10.82 -0.90
N ILE A 49 -7.88 10.22 -0.85
CA ILE A 49 -7.13 9.75 -2.02
C ILE A 49 -7.28 8.23 -2.20
N SER A 50 -7.63 7.79 -3.42
CA SER A 50 -7.72 6.39 -3.79
C SER A 50 -6.45 5.87 -4.47
N ARG A 51 -6.30 4.53 -4.56
CA ARG A 51 -5.23 3.90 -5.35
C ARG A 51 -5.29 4.35 -6.83
N LYS A 52 -6.50 4.45 -7.41
CA LYS A 52 -6.71 4.94 -8.79
C LYS A 52 -6.26 6.39 -9.00
N ASP A 53 -6.43 7.23 -8.00
CA ASP A 53 -5.96 8.62 -8.09
C ASP A 53 -4.43 8.66 -8.15
N VAL A 54 -3.75 7.86 -7.31
CA VAL A 54 -2.29 7.74 -7.34
C VAL A 54 -1.83 7.22 -8.70
N GLU A 55 -2.40 6.12 -9.19
CA GLU A 55 -2.09 5.55 -10.52
C GLU A 55 -2.29 6.56 -11.65
N LYS A 56 -3.38 7.33 -11.60
CA LYS A 56 -3.63 8.40 -12.59
C LYS A 56 -2.54 9.46 -12.55
N TRP A 57 -2.18 9.91 -11.35
CA TRP A 57 -1.16 10.94 -11.14
C TRP A 57 0.22 10.47 -11.58
N THR A 58 0.61 9.26 -11.22
CA THR A 58 1.93 8.71 -11.54
C THR A 58 2.10 8.42 -13.03
N ARG A 59 1.03 8.01 -13.73
CA ARG A 59 1.07 7.86 -15.20
C ARG A 59 1.29 9.18 -15.95
N GLN A 60 0.81 10.29 -15.42
CA GLN A 60 1.02 11.62 -16.00
C GLN A 60 2.44 12.14 -15.77
N ALA A 61 3.16 11.58 -14.80
CA ALA A 61 4.42 12.08 -14.27
C ALA A 61 5.66 11.30 -14.75
N ASN A 62 5.56 10.47 -15.79
CA ASN A 62 6.62 9.51 -16.12
C ASN A 62 7.70 9.99 -17.09
N ALA A 63 8.01 11.30 -17.17
CA ALA A 63 8.93 11.81 -18.17
C ALA A 63 10.31 12.30 -17.67
N GLY A 64 10.57 12.32 -16.36
CA GLY A 64 11.85 12.84 -15.85
C GLY A 64 12.08 12.70 -14.34
N GLU A 65 13.20 13.22 -13.86
CA GLU A 65 13.58 13.16 -12.44
C GLU A 65 12.56 13.86 -11.54
N HIS A 66 12.08 15.03 -11.93
CA HIS A 66 11.05 15.77 -11.19
C HIS A 66 9.75 14.98 -11.10
N ASP A 67 9.36 14.32 -12.18
CA ASP A 67 8.14 13.51 -12.24
C ASP A 67 8.23 12.30 -11.34
N ALA A 68 9.39 11.61 -11.32
CA ALA A 68 9.63 10.49 -10.42
C ALA A 68 9.53 10.90 -8.94
N VAL A 69 10.01 12.09 -8.58
CA VAL A 69 9.90 12.60 -7.21
C VAL A 69 8.48 13.01 -6.86
N GLN A 70 7.73 13.61 -7.77
CA GLN A 70 6.31 13.90 -7.57
C GLN A 70 5.52 12.60 -7.38
N ALA A 71 5.74 11.59 -8.22
CA ALA A 71 5.16 10.27 -8.09
C ALA A 71 5.50 9.62 -6.73
N PHE A 72 6.74 9.79 -6.26
CA PHE A 72 7.16 9.37 -4.93
C PHE A 72 6.34 10.08 -3.85
N VAL A 73 6.23 11.42 -3.87
CA VAL A 73 5.46 12.19 -2.88
C VAL A 73 4.00 11.74 -2.84
N VAL A 74 3.34 11.59 -4.01
CA VAL A 74 1.95 11.13 -4.10
C VAL A 74 1.79 9.71 -3.52
N SER A 75 2.73 8.80 -3.82
CA SER A 75 2.74 7.45 -3.26
C SER A 75 2.89 7.46 -1.73
N MET A 76 3.67 8.41 -1.18
CA MET A 76 3.84 8.57 0.26
C MET A 76 2.57 9.13 0.91
N VAL A 77 1.90 10.13 0.29
CA VAL A 77 0.62 10.67 0.78
C VAL A 77 -0.39 9.54 0.95
N TRP A 78 -0.58 8.74 -0.09
CA TRP A 78 -1.48 7.58 -0.04
C TRP A 78 -1.03 6.54 1.00
N GLY A 79 0.25 6.19 1.02
CA GLY A 79 0.78 5.13 1.86
C GLY A 79 0.78 5.43 3.36
N TYR A 80 0.90 6.70 3.75
CA TYR A 80 0.83 7.13 5.15
C TYR A 80 -0.58 7.51 5.60
N GLY A 81 -1.43 8.01 4.71
CA GLY A 81 -2.76 8.46 5.06
C GLY A 81 -2.75 9.48 6.21
N THR A 82 -3.50 9.19 7.28
CA THR A 82 -3.59 10.04 8.47
C THR A 82 -2.42 9.90 9.45
N THR A 83 -1.44 9.06 9.15
CA THR A 83 -0.28 8.90 10.02
C THR A 83 0.57 10.17 10.03
N GLY A 84 0.53 10.94 11.11
CA GLY A 84 1.18 12.26 11.24
C GLY A 84 2.70 12.26 11.07
N TYR A 85 3.33 11.11 11.12
CA TYR A 85 4.74 10.89 10.89
C TYR A 85 5.13 10.86 9.39
N GLY A 86 4.17 10.64 8.49
CA GLY A 86 4.40 10.52 7.05
C GLY A 86 5.10 11.72 6.40
N PRO A 87 4.59 12.95 6.56
CA PRO A 87 5.21 14.15 6.00
C PRO A 87 6.67 14.33 6.44
N TRP A 88 6.95 14.16 7.73
CA TRP A 88 8.30 14.25 8.28
C TRP A 88 9.25 13.18 7.71
N ARG A 89 8.77 11.94 7.57
CA ARG A 89 9.59 10.85 7.02
C ARG A 89 9.91 11.09 5.55
N THR A 90 8.91 11.52 4.78
CA THR A 90 9.08 11.84 3.36
C THR A 90 10.07 12.98 3.17
N GLN A 91 9.94 14.07 3.95
CA GLN A 91 10.91 15.16 3.95
C GLN A 91 12.34 14.64 4.20
N ARG A 92 12.53 13.74 5.16
CA ARG A 92 13.87 13.17 5.45
C ARG A 92 14.41 12.34 4.28
N VAL A 93 13.58 11.58 3.58
CA VAL A 93 14.04 10.89 2.36
C VAL A 93 14.53 11.91 1.34
N LEU A 94 13.77 12.96 1.09
CA LEU A 94 14.09 13.96 0.08
C LEU A 94 15.31 14.82 0.43
N THR A 95 15.49 15.18 1.73
CA THR A 95 16.54 16.12 2.15
C THR A 95 17.85 15.45 2.62
N LYS A 96 17.81 14.18 2.99
CA LYS A 96 18.99 13.46 3.52
C LYS A 96 19.66 12.53 2.50
N ASN A 97 19.22 12.57 1.25
CA ASN A 97 19.81 11.83 0.14
C ASN A 97 20.09 12.80 -1.01
N PRO A 98 21.33 13.26 -1.18
CA PRO A 98 21.67 14.23 -2.25
C PRO A 98 21.29 13.78 -3.66
N GLU A 99 21.30 12.46 -3.90
CA GLU A 99 20.99 11.85 -5.20
C GLU A 99 19.57 11.28 -5.27
N VAL A 100 18.62 11.77 -4.44
CA VAL A 100 17.27 11.22 -4.39
C VAL A 100 16.55 11.32 -5.73
N PHE A 101 16.70 12.42 -6.46
CA PHE A 101 16.06 12.64 -7.75
C PHE A 101 16.52 11.61 -8.81
N PRO A 102 17.81 11.53 -9.15
CA PRO A 102 18.27 10.55 -10.13
C PRO A 102 18.06 9.10 -9.67
N ARG A 103 18.11 8.80 -8.37
CA ARG A 103 17.86 7.43 -7.88
C ARG A 103 16.41 7.01 -8.01
N LEU A 104 15.44 7.87 -7.73
CA LEU A 104 14.03 7.56 -7.94
C LEU A 104 13.70 7.43 -9.44
N ALA A 105 14.21 8.32 -10.28
CA ALA A 105 14.04 8.23 -11.73
C ALA A 105 14.65 6.93 -12.28
N ARG A 106 15.84 6.57 -11.81
CA ARG A 106 16.49 5.33 -12.22
C ARG A 106 15.73 4.09 -11.79
N ALA A 107 15.17 4.08 -10.57
CA ALA A 107 14.34 2.97 -10.09
C ALA A 107 13.09 2.79 -10.96
N ALA A 108 12.40 3.88 -11.32
CA ALA A 108 11.25 3.85 -12.21
C ALA A 108 11.64 3.37 -13.63
N ASP A 109 12.77 3.82 -14.16
CA ASP A 109 13.28 3.36 -15.47
C ASP A 109 13.63 1.87 -15.48
N ILE A 110 14.30 1.37 -14.42
CA ILE A 110 14.60 -0.05 -14.28
C ILE A 110 13.30 -0.87 -14.18
N GLU A 111 12.30 -0.39 -13.44
CA GLU A 111 11.01 -1.07 -13.35
C GLU A 111 10.40 -1.22 -14.75
N ARG A 112 10.31 -0.17 -15.52
CA ARG A 112 9.74 -0.20 -16.89
C ARG A 112 10.48 -1.16 -17.81
N ARG A 113 11.82 -1.17 -17.79
CA ARG A 113 12.64 -1.95 -18.71
C ARG A 113 12.85 -3.39 -18.28
N SER A 114 13.12 -3.60 -16.97
CA SER A 114 13.62 -4.87 -16.44
C SER A 114 12.69 -5.53 -15.43
N GLY A 115 11.68 -4.81 -14.93
CA GLY A 115 10.64 -5.33 -14.05
C GLY A 115 10.90 -5.14 -12.56
N ASP A 116 9.95 -5.63 -11.81
CA ASP A 116 9.82 -5.41 -10.36
C ASP A 116 11.04 -5.90 -9.56
N LEU A 117 11.53 -7.11 -9.84
CA LEU A 117 12.66 -7.67 -9.10
C LEU A 117 13.94 -6.86 -9.32
N ALA A 118 14.22 -6.46 -10.56
CA ALA A 118 15.40 -5.65 -10.88
C ALA A 118 15.32 -4.26 -10.21
N ALA A 119 14.14 -3.63 -10.22
CA ALA A 119 13.92 -2.34 -9.56
C ALA A 119 14.00 -2.46 -8.04
N TYR A 120 13.48 -3.53 -7.47
CA TYR A 120 13.59 -3.81 -6.04
C TYR A 120 15.06 -3.99 -5.62
N SER A 121 15.82 -4.83 -6.34
CA SER A 121 17.25 -5.03 -6.09
C SER A 121 18.05 -3.74 -6.20
N TYR A 122 17.75 -2.91 -7.20
CA TYR A 122 18.38 -1.59 -7.32
C TYR A 122 18.11 -0.73 -6.08
N MET A 123 16.85 -0.63 -5.63
CA MET A 123 16.50 0.15 -4.43
C MET A 123 17.07 -0.44 -3.14
N ALA A 124 17.32 -1.74 -3.10
CA ALA A 124 17.96 -2.42 -1.97
C ALA A 124 19.47 -2.12 -1.87
N LEU A 125 20.14 -1.90 -2.99
CA LEU A 125 21.60 -1.79 -3.12
C LEU A 125 22.05 -0.40 -3.59
N GLU A 126 22.28 -0.22 -4.89
CA GLU A 126 22.88 0.99 -5.48
C GLU A 126 21.98 2.23 -5.34
N GLY A 127 20.68 2.05 -5.55
CA GLY A 127 19.66 3.11 -5.42
C GLY A 127 19.16 3.33 -4.00
N ARG A 128 19.78 2.71 -3.00
CA ARG A 128 19.30 2.75 -1.62
C ARG A 128 19.25 4.18 -1.07
N LEU A 129 18.05 4.54 -0.59
CA LEU A 129 17.79 5.82 0.04
C LEU A 129 17.70 5.65 1.56
N LYS A 130 18.41 6.51 2.31
CA LYS A 130 18.27 6.59 3.78
C LYS A 130 16.80 6.91 4.11
N PHE A 131 16.27 6.27 5.16
CA PHE A 131 14.89 6.44 5.64
C PHE A 131 13.79 5.84 4.74
N LEU A 132 14.11 5.20 3.62
CA LEU A 132 13.19 4.50 2.77
C LEU A 132 13.40 2.99 2.89
N GLY A 133 12.41 2.30 3.43
CA GLY A 133 12.38 0.83 3.51
C GLY A 133 11.49 0.20 2.43
N PRO A 134 11.45 -1.15 2.36
CA PRO A 134 10.66 -1.87 1.35
C PRO A 134 9.20 -1.48 1.32
N ALA A 135 8.56 -1.27 2.48
CA ALA A 135 7.13 -0.96 2.57
C ALA A 135 6.71 0.27 1.76
N PHE A 136 7.56 1.30 1.71
CA PHE A 136 7.29 2.51 0.93
C PHE A 136 8.00 2.51 -0.42
N GLY A 137 9.14 1.83 -0.53
CA GLY A 137 9.82 1.65 -1.81
C GLY A 137 8.97 0.82 -2.78
N THR A 138 8.35 -0.26 -2.32
CA THR A 138 7.45 -1.07 -3.17
C THR A 138 6.15 -0.34 -3.54
N LYS A 139 5.62 0.55 -2.69
CA LYS A 139 4.50 1.42 -3.06
C LYS A 139 4.90 2.35 -4.21
N PHE A 140 6.06 2.99 -4.13
CA PHE A 140 6.58 3.81 -5.22
C PHE A 140 6.72 3.00 -6.51
N LEU A 141 7.39 1.83 -6.48
CA LEU A 141 7.55 0.97 -7.66
C LEU A 141 6.21 0.52 -8.24
N HIS A 142 5.25 0.16 -7.39
CA HIS A 142 3.91 -0.23 -7.80
C HIS A 142 3.23 0.87 -8.62
N PHE A 143 3.26 2.10 -8.13
CA PHE A 143 2.54 3.20 -8.74
C PHE A 143 3.23 3.80 -9.97
N VAL A 144 4.55 3.71 -10.09
CA VAL A 144 5.25 4.17 -11.32
C VAL A 144 5.27 3.12 -12.42
N SER A 145 4.78 1.91 -12.14
CA SER A 145 4.73 0.82 -13.12
C SER A 145 3.65 1.06 -14.17
N GLU A 146 4.02 0.90 -15.44
CA GLU A 146 3.13 0.90 -16.59
C GLU A 146 2.87 -0.52 -17.11
N ARG A 147 3.33 -1.53 -16.37
CA ARG A 147 3.20 -2.93 -16.79
C ARG A 147 1.78 -3.45 -16.62
N ALA A 148 1.46 -4.49 -17.37
CA ALA A 148 0.22 -5.23 -17.16
C ALA A 148 0.12 -5.75 -15.71
N PRO A 149 -1.09 -5.88 -15.15
CA PRO A 149 -1.29 -6.28 -13.75
C PRO A 149 -0.52 -7.53 -13.33
N SER A 150 -0.41 -8.52 -14.22
CA SER A 150 0.34 -9.77 -13.98
C SER A 150 1.85 -9.56 -13.72
N LYS A 151 2.41 -8.43 -14.14
CA LYS A 151 3.82 -8.07 -14.02
C LYS A 151 4.08 -6.83 -13.17
N GLN A 152 3.04 -6.22 -12.64
CA GLN A 152 3.15 -5.04 -11.79
C GLN A 152 3.85 -5.38 -10.47
N PRO A 153 4.72 -4.50 -9.94
CA PRO A 153 5.32 -4.67 -8.63
C PRO A 153 4.26 -4.80 -7.55
N LEU A 154 4.43 -5.76 -6.66
CA LEU A 154 3.52 -5.96 -5.52
C LEU A 154 4.00 -5.16 -4.31
N ILE A 155 3.05 -4.58 -3.57
CA ILE A 155 3.34 -3.83 -2.35
C ILE A 155 3.65 -4.80 -1.22
N LEU A 156 4.82 -4.60 -0.58
CA LEU A 156 5.24 -5.37 0.58
C LEU A 156 5.27 -4.48 1.82
N ASP A 157 4.21 -4.49 2.61
CA ASP A 157 4.19 -3.79 3.90
C ASP A 157 3.93 -4.76 5.07
N ALA A 158 3.89 -4.21 6.28
CA ALA A 158 3.71 -5.03 7.49
C ALA A 158 2.35 -5.76 7.53
N VAL A 159 1.33 -5.22 6.85
CA VAL A 159 0.00 -5.84 6.80
C VAL A 159 0.03 -7.05 5.87
N VAL A 160 0.56 -6.88 4.66
CA VAL A 160 0.76 -7.98 3.69
C VAL A 160 1.72 -9.03 4.26
N SER A 161 2.79 -8.63 4.95
CA SER A 161 3.72 -9.55 5.61
C SER A 161 3.01 -10.47 6.63
N ARG A 162 2.08 -9.94 7.43
CA ARG A 162 1.27 -10.76 8.35
C ARG A 162 0.36 -11.74 7.62
N ALA A 163 -0.28 -11.29 6.53
CA ALA A 163 -1.12 -12.17 5.71
C ALA A 163 -0.30 -13.33 5.12
N LEU A 164 0.90 -13.06 4.62
CA LEU A 164 1.79 -14.09 4.08
C LEU A 164 2.22 -15.10 5.15
N MET A 165 2.46 -14.65 6.39
CA MET A 165 2.74 -15.56 7.50
C MET A 165 1.52 -16.44 7.80
N GLU A 166 0.31 -15.87 7.82
CA GLU A 166 -0.92 -16.62 8.12
C GLU A 166 -1.27 -17.63 7.02
N PHE A 167 -1.26 -17.20 5.74
CA PHE A 167 -1.73 -18.03 4.63
C PHE A 167 -0.67 -18.94 4.03
N ALA A 168 0.61 -18.56 4.11
CA ALA A 168 1.73 -19.28 3.48
C ALA A 168 2.77 -19.79 4.46
N GLY A 169 2.72 -19.42 5.75
CA GLY A 169 3.84 -19.64 6.67
C GLY A 169 5.13 -18.89 6.24
N LEU A 170 5.00 -17.90 5.37
CA LEU A 170 6.13 -17.19 4.77
C LEU A 170 6.47 -15.93 5.57
N SER A 171 7.64 -15.93 6.21
CA SER A 171 8.18 -14.74 6.89
C SER A 171 8.84 -13.81 5.88
N VAL A 172 8.26 -12.64 5.66
CA VAL A 172 8.78 -11.63 4.75
C VAL A 172 8.99 -10.32 5.51
N ALA A 173 10.24 -9.85 5.57
CA ALA A 173 10.55 -8.61 6.27
C ALA A 173 10.11 -7.38 5.44
N SER A 174 9.19 -6.57 6.01
CA SER A 174 8.74 -5.32 5.41
C SER A 174 9.60 -4.10 5.79
N THR A 175 10.57 -4.27 6.70
CA THR A 175 11.45 -3.21 7.20
C THR A 175 12.88 -3.29 6.68
N ALA A 176 13.32 -4.46 6.23
CA ALA A 176 14.64 -4.71 5.68
C ALA A 176 14.52 -5.17 4.22
N TRP A 177 15.37 -4.62 3.36
CA TRP A 177 15.46 -5.04 1.97
C TRP A 177 16.07 -6.43 1.86
N SER A 178 15.42 -7.34 1.12
CA SER A 178 15.91 -8.70 0.86
C SER A 178 15.31 -9.21 -0.44
N ASP A 179 16.13 -9.35 -1.46
CA ASP A 179 15.74 -9.83 -2.78
C ASP A 179 15.10 -11.21 -2.72
N GLN A 180 15.67 -12.11 -1.93
CA GLN A 180 15.18 -13.47 -1.79
C GLN A 180 13.77 -13.52 -1.18
N THR A 181 13.53 -12.72 -0.13
CA THR A 181 12.21 -12.72 0.51
C THR A 181 11.16 -12.04 -0.35
N TYR A 182 11.53 -10.97 -1.07
CA TYR A 182 10.63 -10.32 -2.03
C TYR A 182 10.30 -11.23 -3.21
N LEU A 183 11.30 -11.93 -3.77
CA LEU A 183 11.09 -12.93 -4.81
C LEU A 183 10.15 -14.05 -4.36
N SER A 184 10.35 -14.58 -3.16
CA SER A 184 9.47 -15.63 -2.59
C SER A 184 8.03 -15.13 -2.46
N TYR A 185 7.83 -13.91 -1.98
CA TYR A 185 6.53 -13.26 -1.88
C TYR A 185 5.84 -13.13 -3.27
N VAL A 186 6.55 -12.54 -4.23
CA VAL A 186 6.01 -12.32 -5.58
C VAL A 186 5.63 -13.63 -6.25
N ASN A 187 6.47 -14.66 -6.13
CA ASN A 187 6.21 -15.98 -6.71
C ASN A 187 4.97 -16.64 -6.09
N VAL A 188 4.83 -16.59 -4.76
CA VAL A 188 3.65 -17.16 -4.07
C VAL A 188 2.37 -16.45 -4.49
N VAL A 189 2.37 -15.12 -4.49
CA VAL A 189 1.17 -14.35 -4.85
C VAL A 189 0.80 -14.54 -6.31
N ARG A 190 1.77 -14.55 -7.23
CA ARG A 190 1.51 -14.81 -8.66
C ARG A 190 0.96 -16.21 -8.90
N ALA A 191 1.54 -17.24 -8.28
CA ALA A 191 1.02 -18.60 -8.39
C ALA A 191 -0.42 -18.72 -7.87
N TRP A 192 -0.70 -18.12 -6.71
CA TRP A 192 -2.07 -18.09 -6.18
C TRP A 192 -3.04 -17.28 -7.06
N SER A 193 -2.58 -16.19 -7.65
CA SER A 193 -3.38 -15.37 -8.58
C SER A 193 -3.79 -16.17 -9.82
N ASP A 194 -2.86 -16.96 -10.38
CA ASP A 194 -3.12 -17.85 -11.51
C ASP A 194 -4.15 -18.92 -11.16
N ASP A 195 -4.05 -19.52 -9.95
CA ASP A 195 -5.01 -20.52 -9.47
C ASP A 195 -6.40 -19.91 -9.23
N LEU A 196 -6.46 -18.72 -8.62
CA LEU A 196 -7.70 -18.01 -8.24
C LEU A 196 -8.34 -17.20 -9.38
N LYS A 197 -7.67 -17.05 -10.53
CA LYS A 197 -8.13 -16.26 -11.68
C LYS A 197 -8.40 -14.78 -11.34
N VAL A 198 -7.48 -14.20 -10.57
CA VAL A 198 -7.46 -12.78 -10.21
C VAL A 198 -6.10 -12.18 -10.52
N ASP A 199 -6.02 -10.88 -10.72
CA ASP A 199 -4.74 -10.21 -10.93
C ASP A 199 -3.90 -10.17 -9.64
N PRO A 200 -2.57 -10.31 -9.70
CA PRO A 200 -1.70 -10.27 -8.52
C PRO A 200 -1.87 -9.03 -7.63
N PRO A 201 -2.03 -7.79 -8.16
CA PRO A 201 -2.34 -6.63 -7.33
C PRO A 201 -3.70 -6.70 -6.63
N ASP A 202 -4.68 -7.38 -7.23
CA ASP A 202 -5.97 -7.60 -6.59
C ASP A 202 -5.85 -8.60 -5.45
N LEU A 203 -5.08 -9.68 -5.64
CA LEU A 203 -4.81 -10.64 -4.57
C LEU A 203 -4.01 -9.99 -3.44
N GLU A 204 -3.02 -9.14 -3.73
CA GLU A 204 -2.30 -8.35 -2.73
C GLU A 204 -3.27 -7.50 -1.89
N ARG A 205 -4.27 -6.85 -2.52
CA ARG A 205 -5.30 -6.09 -1.81
C ARG A 205 -6.20 -6.97 -0.94
N ILE A 206 -6.54 -8.18 -1.40
CA ILE A 206 -7.30 -9.15 -0.62
C ILE A 206 -6.50 -9.59 0.61
N LEU A 207 -5.22 -9.88 0.46
CA LEU A 207 -4.31 -10.17 1.56
C LEU A 207 -4.23 -9.01 2.56
N PHE A 208 -4.07 -7.78 2.06
CA PHE A 208 -4.09 -6.58 2.90
C PHE A 208 -5.41 -6.41 3.65
N ALA A 209 -6.54 -6.57 2.99
CA ALA A 209 -7.87 -6.41 3.58
C ALA A 209 -8.15 -7.47 4.65
N SER A 210 -7.67 -8.70 4.49
CA SER A 210 -7.84 -9.79 5.47
C SER A 210 -7.25 -9.50 6.84
N GLN A 211 -6.27 -8.60 6.91
CA GLN A 211 -5.53 -8.25 8.12
C GLN A 211 -6.01 -6.95 8.77
N GLN A 212 -7.06 -6.33 8.24
CA GLN A 212 -7.60 -5.12 8.84
C GLN A 212 -8.42 -5.46 10.10
N PRO A 213 -8.34 -4.64 11.16
CA PRO A 213 -9.22 -4.81 12.31
C PRO A 213 -10.68 -4.59 11.88
N ALA A 214 -11.61 -5.19 12.61
CA ALA A 214 -13.03 -5.23 12.25
C ALA A 214 -13.62 -3.85 11.94
N GLU A 215 -13.18 -2.81 12.65
CA GLU A 215 -13.65 -1.42 12.51
C GLU A 215 -13.21 -0.77 11.18
N ARG A 216 -12.20 -1.34 10.51
CA ARG A 216 -11.63 -0.85 9.24
C ARG A 216 -11.77 -1.85 8.12
N ALA A 217 -12.36 -3.00 8.41
CA ALA A 217 -12.47 -4.07 7.44
C ALA A 217 -13.51 -3.74 6.35
N GLU A 218 -13.16 -4.10 5.15
CA GLU A 218 -14.08 -3.99 4.02
C GLU A 218 -15.30 -4.92 4.23
N PRO A 219 -16.53 -4.48 3.90
CA PRO A 219 -17.75 -5.24 4.18
C PRO A 219 -17.76 -6.67 3.62
N TRP A 220 -17.03 -6.92 2.55
CA TRP A 220 -16.93 -8.24 1.91
C TRP A 220 -16.02 -9.21 2.70
N VAL A 221 -15.13 -8.72 3.54
CA VAL A 221 -14.22 -9.56 4.35
C VAL A 221 -15.00 -10.39 5.36
N TYR A 222 -16.01 -9.82 6.00
CA TYR A 222 -16.77 -10.44 7.10
C TYR A 222 -18.20 -10.85 6.73
N LYS A 223 -18.60 -10.84 5.46
CA LYS A 223 -19.94 -11.28 5.07
C LYS A 223 -20.19 -12.72 5.51
N GLY A 224 -21.06 -12.90 6.50
CA GLY A 224 -21.43 -14.20 7.07
C GLY A 224 -21.10 -14.38 8.54
N VAL A 225 -20.28 -13.50 9.13
CA VAL A 225 -20.12 -13.41 10.58
C VAL A 225 -20.92 -12.19 11.05
N PRO A 226 -21.99 -12.32 11.88
CA PRO A 226 -22.66 -11.17 12.45
C PRO A 226 -21.61 -10.32 13.18
N LEU A 227 -21.52 -9.04 12.82
CA LEU A 227 -20.76 -8.09 13.62
C LEU A 227 -21.31 -8.20 15.05
N LYS A 228 -20.47 -8.59 16.02
CA LYS A 228 -20.83 -8.44 17.44
C LYS A 228 -21.05 -6.95 17.61
N THR A 229 -22.31 -6.55 17.70
CA THR A 229 -22.69 -5.21 18.15
C THR A 229 -22.02 -5.01 19.49
N SER A 230 -21.22 -3.96 19.61
CA SER A 230 -20.67 -3.56 20.91
C SER A 230 -21.82 -3.50 21.91
N PRO A 231 -21.64 -4.01 23.15
CA PRO A 231 -22.70 -3.95 24.14
C PRO A 231 -23.11 -2.48 24.30
N GLU A 232 -24.40 -2.22 24.07
CA GLU A 232 -25.01 -0.93 24.39
C GLU A 232 -24.56 -0.54 25.82
N THR A 233 -23.90 0.60 25.93
CA THR A 233 -23.68 1.25 27.21
C THR A 233 -25.07 1.49 27.80
N ARG A 234 -25.46 0.64 28.74
CA ARG A 234 -26.66 0.89 29.57
C ARG A 234 -26.43 2.24 30.22
N GLY A 235 -27.28 3.19 29.84
CA GLY A 235 -27.39 4.46 30.51
C GLY A 235 -27.65 4.27 32.02
N PRO A 236 -27.28 5.24 32.86
CA PRO A 236 -27.48 5.15 34.27
C PRO A 236 -28.98 4.99 34.57
N THR A 237 -29.34 3.90 35.26
CA THR A 237 -30.67 3.73 35.84
C THR A 237 -30.93 4.87 36.85
N GLU A 238 -31.86 5.73 36.52
CA GLU A 238 -32.44 6.66 37.48
C GLU A 238 -33.01 5.86 38.64
N ASN A 239 -32.41 6.03 39.78
CA ASN A 239 -32.90 5.49 41.05
C ASN A 239 -33.87 6.49 41.63
N ASN A 240 -35.16 6.35 41.29
CA ASN A 240 -36.25 6.99 42.02
C ASN A 240 -36.37 6.29 43.37
N GLY A 241 -35.79 6.88 44.39
CA GLY A 241 -36.04 6.56 45.78
C GLY A 241 -37.21 7.34 46.30
N GLU A 242 -38.34 6.70 46.49
CA GLU A 242 -39.42 7.14 47.38
C GLU A 242 -39.10 6.71 48.79
N GLN A 243 -39.39 7.68 49.69
CA GLN A 243 -39.54 7.69 51.15
C GLN A 243 -38.28 7.94 51.96
#